data_97265e66473e3d06f6f2ffd5cb0642e3
#
_entry.id   97265e66473e3d06f6f2ffd5cb0642e3
#
_cell.length_a   1.000
_cell.length_b   1.000
_cell.length_c   1.000
_cell.angle_alpha   90.00
_cell.angle_beta   90.00
_cell.angle_gamma   90.00
#
_symmetry.space_group_name_H-M   'P 1'
#
loop_
_entity.id
_entity.type
_entity.pdbx_description
1 polymer ?
#
loop_
_entity_poly.entity_id
_entity_poly.type
_entity_poly.pdbx_seq_one_letter_code
_entity_poly.pdbx_strand_id
1 'polypeptide(L)'
;MIKFNFPSVILGWTLICAFLLLPQVLKAEVPAIKPWFKQAVLLKSYQQSYDWLTPWEKREIRTQTGMALVVRLPVSENTESAETVDKQVLYLLTTAEMVADATLLEVTRKDIRQPFQAKIVLMDYAANLALLNIEDSNFWDSLNPIDWSPVKSKPKADAGNIYSLNIKSVQEWEVQSGTIQLMAVGHRRVSDAWLAVLKLSGISKSGQGFPLLQDNETVGMILEAGKGEAKAIPTQMLLEFLAHAGSGSYKSLAHRCFSWSRLPQRSTADFFQIPPELPGIWVNRVLPYGTGSDVLHRGDYLTKIGEWPLSHDGKIKHPEWGRSLFDLLFLDLLKVGDSLDLELIREGKAIVLQTRVSAYEEDGRTVPLKRVGHPPRYVIQGGFLFQELTLNYLSMWGANWRSRAPVRLRLFLEQNKTVLMDDNYKNVQGESASQNTESAPRVVLVTQVIPDEINIGYQKLSNAIVLRINGQRIRRLKDVDEAFLNPETEFHRIDFLPGSDRLSVILPVAGLKQSNQRIKNNFRIPKLQSY
;
A
#
# COMPACT_ATOMS: atom_id res chain seq x y z
N MET A 1 -72.08 63.70 1.08
CA MET A 1 -72.70 63.97 -0.24
C MET A 1 -71.58 64.55 -1.14
N ILE A 2 -71.03 63.74 -2.03
CA ILE A 2 -70.46 64.15 -3.33
C ILE A 2 -70.07 62.81 -4.01
N LYS A 3 -70.80 62.46 -5.05
CA LYS A 3 -70.59 61.34 -5.95
C LYS A 3 -69.45 61.72 -6.91
N PHE A 4 -68.44 60.86 -7.12
CA PHE A 4 -67.60 60.93 -8.30
C PHE A 4 -67.74 59.65 -9.09
N ASN A 5 -68.17 59.85 -10.35
CA ASN A 5 -68.22 58.83 -11.40
C ASN A 5 -66.79 58.58 -11.93
N PHE A 6 -66.46 57.31 -12.16
CA PHE A 6 -65.29 56.92 -12.99
C PHE A 6 -65.79 56.28 -14.29
N PRO A 7 -65.21 56.61 -15.41
CA PRO A 7 -65.52 55.96 -16.68
C PRO A 7 -64.74 54.66 -16.84
N SER A 8 -65.41 53.68 -17.38
CA SER A 8 -64.86 52.38 -17.83
C SER A 8 -63.87 52.55 -18.98
N VAL A 9 -62.63 52.14 -18.75
CA VAL A 9 -61.65 51.94 -19.80
C VAL A 9 -61.44 50.42 -20.00
N ILE A 10 -61.87 49.99 -21.17
CA ILE A 10 -61.60 48.64 -21.70
C ILE A 10 -60.11 48.56 -21.98
N LEU A 11 -59.37 47.72 -21.23
CA LEU A 11 -58.00 47.38 -21.58
C LEU A 11 -57.93 45.92 -22.01
N GLY A 12 -57.48 45.75 -23.25
CA GLY A 12 -57.40 44.48 -23.94
C GLY A 12 -56.45 43.47 -23.26
N TRP A 13 -56.84 42.24 -23.35
CA TRP A 13 -56.06 41.07 -22.98
C TRP A 13 -54.89 40.89 -23.96
N THR A 14 -53.67 41.22 -23.53
CA THR A 14 -52.45 40.61 -24.09
C THR A 14 -51.90 39.64 -23.05
N LEU A 15 -52.27 38.38 -23.18
CA LEU A 15 -51.69 37.26 -22.48
C LEU A 15 -50.24 37.09 -23.00
N ILE A 16 -49.28 37.70 -22.34
CA ILE A 16 -47.86 37.37 -22.52
C ILE A 16 -47.66 36.04 -21.79
N CYS A 17 -47.68 34.93 -22.54
CA CYS A 17 -47.10 33.66 -22.10
C CYS A 17 -45.59 33.85 -21.94
N ALA A 18 -45.17 34.34 -20.77
CA ALA A 18 -43.80 34.18 -20.31
C ALA A 18 -43.64 32.68 -19.97
N PHE A 19 -43.27 31.90 -20.95
CA PHE A 19 -42.66 30.58 -20.70
C PHE A 19 -41.43 30.84 -19.85
N LEU A 20 -41.56 30.68 -18.56
CA LEU A 20 -40.46 30.47 -17.63
C LEU A 20 -39.71 29.25 -18.15
N LEU A 21 -38.66 29.47 -18.88
CA LEU A 21 -37.56 28.53 -19.06
C LEU A 21 -36.92 28.33 -17.69
N LEU A 22 -37.58 27.55 -16.82
CA LEU A 22 -36.90 26.91 -15.72
C LEU A 22 -35.80 26.05 -16.37
N PRO A 23 -34.54 26.24 -16.03
CA PRO A 23 -33.52 25.27 -16.43
C PRO A 23 -34.02 23.92 -15.91
N GLN A 24 -34.34 23.01 -16.82
CA GLN A 24 -34.52 21.61 -16.43
C GLN A 24 -33.14 21.21 -15.83
N VAL A 25 -33.07 21.23 -14.50
CA VAL A 25 -32.05 20.52 -13.77
C VAL A 25 -32.24 19.07 -14.21
N LEU A 26 -31.45 18.62 -15.17
CA LEU A 26 -31.33 17.21 -15.51
C LEU A 26 -31.07 16.50 -14.19
N LYS A 27 -32.10 15.90 -13.59
CA LYS A 27 -31.92 14.97 -12.50
C LYS A 27 -31.06 13.86 -13.05
N ALA A 28 -29.81 13.81 -12.62
CA ALA A 28 -28.94 12.69 -12.93
C ALA A 28 -29.72 11.40 -12.59
N GLU A 29 -29.98 10.59 -13.58
CA GLU A 29 -30.68 9.33 -13.41
C GLU A 29 -29.87 8.44 -12.48
N VAL A 30 -30.51 7.93 -11.43
CA VAL A 30 -29.88 6.96 -10.53
C VAL A 30 -29.52 5.71 -11.35
N PRO A 31 -28.27 5.24 -11.33
CA PRO A 31 -27.86 4.08 -12.11
C PRO A 31 -28.73 2.86 -11.84
N ALA A 32 -29.07 2.13 -12.87
CA ALA A 32 -29.81 0.87 -12.74
C ALA A 32 -28.94 -0.19 -12.04
N ILE A 33 -29.49 -0.87 -11.03
CA ILE A 33 -28.76 -1.89 -10.27
C ILE A 33 -28.58 -3.21 -11.06
N LYS A 34 -29.56 -3.53 -11.93
CA LYS A 34 -29.60 -4.83 -12.62
C LYS A 34 -28.35 -5.20 -13.42
N PRO A 35 -27.69 -4.29 -14.17
CA PRO A 35 -26.45 -4.62 -14.89
C PRO A 35 -25.35 -5.13 -13.95
N TRP A 36 -25.27 -4.61 -12.72
CA TRP A 36 -24.26 -4.94 -11.73
C TRP A 36 -24.33 -6.37 -11.20
N PHE A 37 -25.50 -7.03 -11.32
CA PHE A 37 -25.63 -8.45 -10.93
C PHE A 37 -24.77 -9.39 -11.77
N LYS A 38 -24.32 -8.93 -12.94
CA LYS A 38 -23.45 -9.68 -13.84
C LYS A 38 -21.99 -9.19 -13.84
N GLN A 39 -21.74 -8.04 -13.23
CA GLN A 39 -20.42 -7.38 -13.24
C GLN A 39 -19.75 -7.33 -11.88
N ALA A 40 -20.47 -7.63 -10.81
CA ALA A 40 -19.97 -7.59 -9.45
C ALA A 40 -20.53 -8.74 -8.63
N VAL A 41 -19.72 -9.24 -7.70
CA VAL A 41 -20.05 -10.39 -6.85
C VAL A 41 -19.73 -10.08 -5.40
N LEU A 42 -20.49 -10.68 -4.48
CA LEU A 42 -20.22 -10.56 -3.06
C LEU A 42 -19.04 -11.44 -2.69
N LEU A 43 -18.05 -10.85 -2.01
CA LEU A 43 -16.86 -11.52 -1.51
C LEU A 43 -16.89 -11.57 0.00
N LYS A 44 -16.76 -12.76 0.56
CA LYS A 44 -16.59 -13.00 1.99
C LYS A 44 -15.23 -13.65 2.23
N SER A 45 -14.43 -13.03 3.06
CA SER A 45 -13.08 -13.46 3.38
C SER A 45 -12.98 -13.90 4.84
N TYR A 46 -12.42 -15.07 5.08
CA TYR A 46 -12.07 -15.60 6.40
C TYR A 46 -10.57 -15.43 6.58
N GLN A 47 -10.20 -14.40 7.32
CA GLN A 47 -8.81 -13.98 7.51
C GLN A 47 -8.25 -14.49 8.83
N GLN A 48 -7.06 -15.07 8.78
CA GLN A 48 -6.36 -15.56 9.95
C GLN A 48 -4.89 -15.17 9.90
N SER A 49 -4.57 -14.01 10.46
CA SER A 49 -3.20 -13.50 10.50
C SER A 49 -2.34 -14.29 11.49
N TYR A 50 -1.02 -14.27 11.26
CA TYR A 50 -0.06 -14.84 12.19
C TYR A 50 0.10 -13.98 13.45
N ASP A 51 0.41 -14.63 14.58
CA ASP A 51 0.88 -13.94 15.77
C ASP A 51 2.40 -13.71 15.67
N TRP A 52 2.82 -12.45 15.75
CA TRP A 52 4.23 -12.08 15.62
C TRP A 52 5.00 -12.19 16.94
N LEU A 53 4.31 -12.45 18.07
CA LEU A 53 4.95 -12.77 19.36
C LEU A 53 5.15 -14.28 19.50
N THR A 54 4.21 -15.08 19.02
CA THR A 54 4.31 -16.54 18.93
C THR A 54 4.27 -16.96 17.44
N PRO A 55 5.37 -16.82 16.70
CA PRO A 55 5.36 -16.83 15.23
C PRO A 55 4.93 -18.17 14.60
N TRP A 56 4.82 -19.22 15.36
CA TRP A 56 4.27 -20.52 14.95
C TRP A 56 2.75 -20.63 15.11
N GLU A 57 2.10 -19.62 15.69
CA GLU A 57 0.66 -19.60 15.95
C GLU A 57 -0.05 -18.61 15.03
N LYS A 58 -1.33 -18.86 14.79
CA LYS A 58 -2.24 -17.95 14.11
C LYS A 58 -3.25 -17.39 15.10
N ARG A 59 -3.70 -16.17 14.83
CA ARG A 59 -4.74 -15.50 15.60
C ARG A 59 -6.12 -16.06 15.27
N GLU A 60 -7.13 -15.58 15.98
CA GLU A 60 -8.52 -15.89 15.71
C GLU A 60 -8.92 -15.50 14.27
N ILE A 61 -9.84 -16.28 13.71
CA ILE A 61 -10.41 -16.01 12.39
C ILE A 61 -11.31 -14.77 12.47
N ARG A 62 -11.08 -13.84 11.55
CA ARG A 62 -11.93 -12.68 11.35
C ARG A 62 -12.62 -12.80 10.00
N THR A 63 -13.92 -12.48 9.98
CA THR A 63 -14.69 -12.46 8.75
C THR A 63 -14.82 -11.03 8.26
N GLN A 64 -14.54 -10.82 6.98
CA GLN A 64 -14.74 -9.55 6.30
C GLN A 64 -15.63 -9.77 5.07
N THR A 65 -16.52 -8.83 4.79
CA THR A 65 -17.40 -8.86 3.63
C THR A 65 -17.18 -7.62 2.77
N GLY A 66 -17.09 -7.81 1.48
CA GLY A 66 -16.90 -6.76 0.49
C GLY A 66 -17.38 -7.23 -0.88
N MET A 67 -16.85 -6.63 -1.92
CA MET A 67 -17.21 -6.94 -3.29
C MET A 67 -15.97 -7.22 -4.14
N ALA A 68 -16.17 -7.99 -5.21
CA ALA A 68 -15.21 -8.13 -6.28
C ALA A 68 -15.88 -7.83 -7.62
N LEU A 69 -15.14 -7.21 -8.52
CA LEU A 69 -15.59 -6.77 -9.83
C LEU A 69 -15.11 -7.76 -10.89
N VAL A 70 -15.98 -8.13 -11.80
CA VAL A 70 -15.63 -9.00 -12.94
C VAL A 70 -14.80 -8.18 -13.94
N VAL A 71 -13.59 -8.61 -14.20
CA VAL A 71 -12.64 -7.90 -15.06
C VAL A 71 -12.01 -8.85 -16.08
N ARG A 72 -11.46 -8.26 -17.13
CA ARG A 72 -10.66 -8.92 -18.16
C ARG A 72 -9.25 -8.34 -18.12
N LEU A 73 -8.24 -9.18 -18.22
CA LEU A 73 -6.88 -8.68 -18.40
C LEU A 73 -6.66 -8.26 -19.86
N PRO A 74 -5.97 -7.15 -20.12
CA PRO A 74 -5.54 -6.79 -21.46
C PRO A 74 -4.64 -7.91 -22.03
N VAL A 75 -4.86 -8.27 -23.28
CA VAL A 75 -3.98 -9.22 -23.98
C VAL A 75 -2.68 -8.51 -24.30
N SER A 76 -1.54 -9.09 -23.91
CA SER A 76 -0.24 -8.58 -24.33
C SER A 76 -0.06 -8.75 -25.83
N GLU A 77 0.29 -7.68 -26.54
CA GLU A 77 0.54 -7.69 -28.00
C GLU A 77 1.68 -8.65 -28.42
N ASN A 78 2.44 -9.17 -27.45
CA ASN A 78 3.58 -10.06 -27.70
C ASN A 78 3.24 -11.58 -27.69
N THR A 79 1.98 -11.94 -27.56
CA THR A 79 1.56 -13.35 -27.65
C THR A 79 1.11 -13.66 -29.08
N GLU A 80 2.07 -13.86 -29.97
CA GLU A 80 1.86 -14.40 -31.33
C GLU A 80 1.45 -15.90 -31.29
N SER A 81 0.26 -16.20 -30.83
CA SER A 81 -0.39 -17.47 -31.15
C SER A 81 -1.87 -17.21 -31.39
N ALA A 82 -2.22 -17.09 -32.66
CA ALA A 82 -3.56 -16.80 -33.16
C ALA A 82 -4.65 -17.81 -32.75
N GLU A 83 -4.32 -18.88 -32.04
CA GLU A 83 -5.26 -19.92 -31.61
C GLU A 83 -5.81 -19.75 -30.19
N THR A 84 -5.30 -18.79 -29.39
CA THR A 84 -5.76 -18.53 -28.01
C THR A 84 -6.65 -17.29 -27.86
N VAL A 85 -6.99 -16.61 -28.94
CA VAL A 85 -7.79 -15.36 -28.92
C VAL A 85 -9.24 -15.59 -28.49
N ASP A 86 -9.75 -16.81 -28.48
CA ASP A 86 -11.18 -17.10 -28.29
C ASP A 86 -11.61 -17.43 -26.85
N LYS A 87 -10.69 -17.50 -25.87
CA LYS A 87 -11.03 -17.63 -24.46
C LYS A 87 -10.38 -16.53 -23.62
N GLN A 88 -10.95 -15.34 -23.70
CA GLN A 88 -10.58 -14.25 -22.79
C GLN A 88 -10.92 -14.64 -21.36
N VAL A 89 -9.89 -14.94 -20.57
CA VAL A 89 -10.04 -15.38 -19.18
C VAL A 89 -10.55 -14.22 -18.33
N LEU A 90 -11.66 -14.45 -17.62
CA LEU A 90 -12.22 -13.51 -16.65
C LEU A 90 -11.56 -13.71 -15.29
N TYR A 91 -11.44 -12.60 -14.55
CA TYR A 91 -10.94 -12.56 -13.18
C TYR A 91 -11.87 -11.71 -12.31
N LEU A 92 -11.69 -11.81 -11.00
CA LEU A 92 -12.33 -10.93 -10.04
C LEU A 92 -11.29 -9.95 -9.47
N LEU A 93 -11.57 -8.65 -9.56
CA LEU A 93 -10.75 -7.58 -9.00
C LEU A 93 -11.34 -7.11 -7.66
N THR A 94 -10.52 -7.05 -6.63
CA THR A 94 -10.89 -6.55 -5.30
C THR A 94 -9.71 -5.85 -4.64
N THR A 95 -9.87 -5.38 -3.39
CA THR A 95 -8.76 -4.82 -2.63
C THR A 95 -7.88 -5.91 -2.01
N ALA A 96 -6.58 -5.68 -1.94
CA ALA A 96 -5.65 -6.60 -1.28
C ALA A 96 -5.97 -6.78 0.22
N GLU A 97 -6.52 -5.75 0.87
CA GLU A 97 -6.94 -5.85 2.27
C GLU A 97 -8.10 -6.83 2.47
N MET A 98 -8.98 -6.97 1.48
CA MET A 98 -10.08 -7.95 1.53
C MET A 98 -9.58 -9.40 1.54
N VAL A 99 -8.43 -9.67 0.94
CA VAL A 99 -7.90 -11.03 0.79
C VAL A 99 -6.64 -11.28 1.62
N ALA A 100 -6.18 -10.26 2.34
CA ALA A 100 -5.00 -10.35 3.19
C ALA A 100 -5.15 -11.43 4.25
N ASP A 101 -4.17 -12.34 4.36
CA ASP A 101 -4.16 -13.45 5.32
C ASP A 101 -5.41 -14.36 5.26
N ALA A 102 -6.11 -14.39 4.11
CA ALA A 102 -7.30 -15.22 3.94
C ALA A 102 -6.96 -16.72 3.94
N THR A 103 -7.68 -17.47 4.74
CA THR A 103 -7.66 -18.95 4.73
C THR A 103 -8.73 -19.52 3.82
N LEU A 104 -9.81 -18.76 3.62
CA LEU A 104 -10.89 -19.08 2.72
C LEU A 104 -11.48 -17.81 2.13
N LEU A 105 -11.75 -17.84 0.83
CA LEU A 105 -12.47 -16.80 0.10
C LEU A 105 -13.73 -17.41 -0.49
N GLU A 106 -14.88 -16.94 -0.07
CA GLU A 106 -16.19 -17.34 -0.60
C GLU A 106 -16.73 -16.21 -1.47
N VAL A 107 -17.18 -16.57 -2.66
CA VAL A 107 -17.80 -15.65 -3.61
C VAL A 107 -19.22 -16.09 -3.87
N THR A 108 -20.16 -15.16 -3.76
CA THR A 108 -21.59 -15.43 -4.00
C THR A 108 -22.11 -14.51 -5.10
N ARG A 109 -22.73 -15.11 -6.11
CA ARG A 109 -23.44 -14.40 -7.17
C ARG A 109 -24.86 -14.06 -6.72
N LYS A 110 -25.44 -13.02 -7.29
CA LYS A 110 -26.83 -12.62 -7.01
C LYS A 110 -27.85 -13.67 -7.46
N ASP A 111 -27.58 -14.35 -8.55
CA ASP A 111 -28.46 -15.31 -9.23
C ASP A 111 -28.24 -16.77 -8.80
N ILE A 112 -27.12 -17.08 -8.12
CA ILE A 112 -26.77 -18.43 -7.66
C ILE A 112 -26.63 -18.43 -6.15
N ARG A 113 -27.37 -19.28 -5.45
CA ARG A 113 -27.35 -19.34 -3.98
C ARG A 113 -26.09 -20.01 -3.41
N GLN A 114 -25.51 -20.94 -4.16
CA GLN A 114 -24.32 -21.66 -3.71
C GLN A 114 -23.09 -20.75 -3.79
N PRO A 115 -22.29 -20.64 -2.71
CA PRO A 115 -21.03 -19.92 -2.76
C PRO A 115 -19.98 -20.73 -3.52
N PHE A 116 -19.07 -20.02 -4.17
CA PHE A 116 -17.90 -20.56 -4.86
C PHE A 116 -16.63 -20.20 -4.10
N GLN A 117 -15.62 -21.09 -4.16
CA GLN A 117 -14.30 -20.82 -3.61
C GLN A 117 -13.46 -20.03 -4.61
N ALA A 118 -12.88 -18.93 -4.16
CA ALA A 118 -11.92 -18.17 -4.94
C ALA A 118 -10.48 -18.43 -4.49
N LYS A 119 -9.54 -18.30 -5.43
CA LYS A 119 -8.09 -18.36 -5.19
C LYS A 119 -7.43 -17.04 -5.59
N ILE A 120 -6.45 -16.58 -4.82
CA ILE A 120 -5.67 -15.39 -5.13
C ILE A 120 -4.71 -15.75 -6.29
N VAL A 121 -4.77 -15.00 -7.38
CA VAL A 121 -3.87 -15.10 -8.53
C VAL A 121 -2.73 -14.11 -8.40
N LEU A 122 -3.06 -12.88 -8.04
CA LEU A 122 -2.11 -11.79 -7.86
C LEU A 122 -2.58 -10.90 -6.70
N MET A 123 -1.66 -10.48 -5.87
CA MET A 123 -1.94 -9.51 -4.81
C MET A 123 -0.80 -8.49 -4.73
N ASP A 124 -1.11 -7.23 -4.97
CA ASP A 124 -0.24 -6.10 -4.68
C ASP A 124 -0.76 -5.36 -3.45
N TYR A 125 -0.08 -5.59 -2.33
CA TYR A 125 -0.47 -4.95 -1.08
C TYR A 125 -0.11 -3.47 -1.03
N ALA A 126 0.89 -3.02 -1.81
CA ALA A 126 1.24 -1.61 -1.94
C ALA A 126 0.16 -0.84 -2.72
N ALA A 127 -0.28 -1.37 -3.84
CA ALA A 127 -1.38 -0.83 -4.63
C ALA A 127 -2.76 -1.02 -3.98
N ASN A 128 -2.88 -1.92 -3.00
CA ASN A 128 -4.12 -2.39 -2.40
C ASN A 128 -5.08 -3.05 -3.40
N LEU A 129 -4.55 -3.83 -4.31
CA LEU A 129 -5.32 -4.50 -5.35
C LEU A 129 -5.01 -6.00 -5.36
N ALA A 130 -6.00 -6.81 -5.70
CA ALA A 130 -5.85 -8.26 -5.85
C ALA A 130 -6.74 -8.80 -6.95
N LEU A 131 -6.22 -9.79 -7.68
CA LEU A 131 -6.95 -10.60 -8.66
C LEU A 131 -7.23 -11.99 -8.08
N LEU A 132 -8.46 -12.44 -8.28
CA LEU A 132 -8.90 -13.75 -7.88
C LEU A 132 -9.37 -14.53 -9.10
N ASN A 133 -9.23 -15.85 -9.03
CA ASN A 133 -9.81 -16.79 -9.97
C ASN A 133 -10.73 -17.78 -9.25
N ILE A 134 -11.69 -18.30 -9.98
CA ILE A 134 -12.58 -19.38 -9.56
C ILE A 134 -12.45 -20.50 -10.59
N GLU A 135 -12.09 -21.70 -10.14
CA GLU A 135 -11.82 -22.83 -11.02
C GLU A 135 -13.09 -23.44 -11.61
N ASP A 136 -14.23 -23.28 -10.93
CA ASP A 136 -15.52 -23.77 -11.43
C ASP A 136 -15.99 -22.90 -12.61
N SER A 137 -16.03 -23.48 -13.81
CA SER A 137 -16.43 -22.79 -15.04
C SER A 137 -17.86 -22.26 -14.98
N ASN A 138 -18.78 -22.96 -14.29
CA ASN A 138 -20.17 -22.54 -14.15
C ASN A 138 -20.29 -21.17 -13.43
N PHE A 139 -19.29 -20.81 -12.63
CA PHE A 139 -19.26 -19.50 -11.99
C PHE A 139 -19.26 -18.35 -12.99
N TRP A 140 -18.58 -18.52 -14.12
CA TRP A 140 -18.37 -17.46 -15.11
C TRP A 140 -19.52 -17.30 -16.10
N ASP A 141 -20.43 -18.26 -16.14
CA ASP A 141 -21.57 -18.24 -17.05
C ASP A 141 -22.41 -16.97 -16.87
N SER A 142 -22.71 -16.30 -17.98
CA SER A 142 -23.47 -15.07 -18.02
C SER A 142 -22.93 -13.87 -17.22
N LEU A 143 -21.70 -13.93 -16.64
CA LEU A 143 -21.01 -12.78 -16.09
C LEU A 143 -20.38 -11.96 -17.23
N ASN A 144 -20.42 -10.64 -17.06
CA ASN A 144 -19.86 -9.68 -18.02
C ASN A 144 -18.76 -8.89 -17.34
N PRO A 145 -17.56 -8.78 -17.92
CA PRO A 145 -16.53 -7.89 -17.37
C PRO A 145 -16.97 -6.44 -17.45
N ILE A 146 -16.47 -5.63 -16.53
CA ILE A 146 -16.60 -4.18 -16.61
C ILE A 146 -15.79 -3.71 -17.81
N ASP A 147 -16.41 -2.93 -18.67
CA ASP A 147 -15.75 -2.28 -19.79
C ASP A 147 -15.15 -0.95 -19.31
N TRP A 148 -13.84 -0.95 -19.12
CA TRP A 148 -13.10 0.23 -18.68
C TRP A 148 -12.68 1.04 -19.89
N SER A 149 -13.35 2.14 -20.15
CA SER A 149 -12.88 3.09 -21.16
C SER A 149 -11.92 4.11 -20.52
N PRO A 150 -10.63 4.20 -20.95
CA PRO A 150 -9.68 5.15 -20.37
C PRO A 150 -10.14 6.61 -20.45
N VAL A 151 -10.97 6.95 -21.43
CA VAL A 151 -11.48 8.31 -21.63
C VAL A 151 -12.79 8.56 -20.89
N LYS A 152 -13.73 7.61 -20.92
CA LYS A 152 -15.06 7.75 -20.31
C LYS A 152 -15.05 7.47 -18.81
N SER A 153 -14.16 6.59 -18.37
CA SER A 153 -14.09 6.14 -16.97
C SER A 153 -13.20 7.03 -16.09
N LYS A 154 -12.78 8.21 -16.57
CA LYS A 154 -12.05 9.16 -15.73
C LYS A 154 -13.01 9.90 -14.79
N PRO A 155 -12.73 9.91 -13.47
CA PRO A 155 -13.55 10.65 -12.53
C PRO A 155 -13.41 12.17 -12.73
N LYS A 156 -14.53 12.89 -12.67
CA LYS A 156 -14.60 14.34 -12.87
C LYS A 156 -15.16 15.00 -11.60
N ALA A 157 -14.42 15.93 -11.03
CA ALA A 157 -14.84 16.62 -9.80
C ALA A 157 -16.13 17.44 -9.98
N ASP A 158 -16.30 18.07 -11.15
CA ASP A 158 -17.41 19.00 -11.42
C ASP A 158 -18.62 18.33 -12.12
N ALA A 159 -18.58 17.03 -12.37
CA ALA A 159 -19.57 16.32 -13.18
C ALA A 159 -20.72 15.70 -12.34
N GLY A 160 -21.21 16.40 -11.33
CA GLY A 160 -22.45 16.00 -10.64
C GLY A 160 -22.28 14.83 -9.65
N ASN A 161 -23.35 14.05 -9.49
CA ASN A 161 -23.38 12.98 -8.49
C ASN A 161 -22.59 11.76 -8.91
N ILE A 162 -21.92 11.16 -7.94
CA ILE A 162 -21.37 9.82 -8.03
C ILE A 162 -22.27 8.84 -7.28
N TYR A 163 -22.16 7.58 -7.64
CA TYR A 163 -22.96 6.52 -7.05
C TYR A 163 -22.08 5.35 -6.65
N SER A 164 -22.46 4.66 -5.59
CA SER A 164 -21.86 3.38 -5.20
C SER A 164 -22.94 2.42 -4.72
N LEU A 165 -22.64 1.15 -4.75
CA LEU A 165 -23.53 0.12 -4.26
C LEU A 165 -23.41 -0.01 -2.74
N ASN A 166 -24.50 -0.38 -2.09
CA ASN A 166 -24.55 -0.87 -0.73
C ASN A 166 -25.26 -2.22 -0.75
N ILE A 167 -24.62 -3.23 -0.19
CA ILE A 167 -25.16 -4.58 -0.12
C ILE A 167 -25.47 -4.89 1.34
N LYS A 168 -26.74 -5.02 1.68
CA LYS A 168 -27.20 -5.46 2.99
C LYS A 168 -27.20 -6.99 3.06
N SER A 169 -27.57 -7.64 1.98
CA SER A 169 -27.57 -9.09 1.81
C SER A 169 -27.38 -9.46 0.33
N VAL A 170 -27.17 -10.74 0.02
CA VAL A 170 -27.13 -11.21 -1.38
C VAL A 170 -28.36 -10.76 -2.19
N GLN A 171 -29.48 -10.57 -1.53
CA GLN A 171 -30.76 -10.23 -2.18
C GLN A 171 -31.06 -8.73 -2.18
N GLU A 172 -30.50 -7.96 -1.25
CA GLU A 172 -30.83 -6.55 -1.04
C GLU A 172 -29.63 -5.65 -1.36
N TRP A 173 -29.67 -5.06 -2.54
CA TRP A 173 -28.69 -4.12 -3.07
C TRP A 173 -29.31 -2.74 -3.22
N GLU A 174 -28.64 -1.72 -2.73
CA GLU A 174 -29.07 -0.32 -2.79
C GLU A 174 -28.00 0.53 -3.49
N VAL A 175 -28.42 1.64 -4.06
CA VAL A 175 -27.51 2.67 -4.59
C VAL A 175 -27.41 3.80 -3.58
N GLN A 176 -26.18 4.22 -3.26
CA GLN A 176 -25.88 5.43 -2.52
C GLN A 176 -25.35 6.49 -3.47
N SER A 177 -25.75 7.74 -3.24
CA SER A 177 -25.24 8.89 -3.98
C SER A 177 -24.31 9.74 -3.14
N GLY A 178 -23.36 10.39 -3.79
CA GLY A 178 -22.41 11.30 -3.16
C GLY A 178 -21.78 12.23 -4.17
N THR A 179 -20.71 12.92 -3.77
CA THR A 179 -19.94 13.82 -4.63
C THR A 179 -18.45 13.59 -4.45
N ILE A 180 -17.66 13.79 -5.51
CA ILE A 180 -16.21 13.84 -5.42
C ILE A 180 -15.83 15.20 -4.84
N GLN A 181 -15.08 15.20 -3.76
CA GLN A 181 -14.56 16.43 -3.15
C GLN A 181 -13.22 16.84 -3.73
N LEU A 182 -12.30 15.88 -3.85
CA LEU A 182 -11.00 16.12 -4.44
C LEU A 182 -10.28 14.79 -4.75
N MET A 183 -9.32 14.86 -5.68
CA MET A 183 -8.27 13.86 -5.82
C MET A 183 -7.16 14.20 -4.82
N ALA A 184 -6.80 13.25 -4.00
CA ALA A 184 -5.73 13.39 -3.01
C ALA A 184 -4.69 12.29 -3.17
N VAL A 185 -3.53 12.54 -2.62
CA VAL A 185 -2.53 11.49 -2.41
C VAL A 185 -2.71 10.96 -1.00
N GLY A 186 -3.08 9.71 -0.88
CA GLY A 186 -3.27 8.99 0.37
C GLY A 186 -2.07 8.14 0.72
N HIS A 187 -1.56 8.29 1.94
CA HIS A 187 -0.49 7.43 2.44
C HIS A 187 -1.08 6.19 3.12
N ARG A 188 -0.68 5.01 2.66
CA ARG A 188 -1.05 3.75 3.31
C ARG A 188 -0.13 3.47 4.49
N ARG A 189 -0.68 3.56 5.69
CA ARG A 189 0.08 3.33 6.94
C ARG A 189 0.70 1.93 7.06
N VAL A 190 0.15 0.97 6.33
CA VAL A 190 0.54 -0.45 6.42
C VAL A 190 1.58 -0.87 5.40
N SER A 191 1.73 -0.13 4.30
CA SER A 191 2.70 -0.43 3.24
C SER A 191 3.65 0.74 2.94
N ASP A 192 3.49 1.89 3.60
CA ASP A 192 4.21 3.13 3.33
C ASP A 192 4.12 3.61 1.86
N ALA A 193 3.26 2.98 1.08
CA ALA A 193 2.98 3.36 -0.29
C ALA A 193 2.04 4.56 -0.33
N TRP A 194 2.16 5.33 -1.39
CA TRP A 194 1.27 6.43 -1.71
C TRP A 194 0.29 5.97 -2.78
N LEU A 195 -0.98 6.32 -2.64
CA LEU A 195 -2.04 6.01 -3.60
C LEU A 195 -2.77 7.29 -4.00
N ALA A 196 -3.14 7.39 -5.27
CA ALA A 196 -4.15 8.35 -5.67
C ALA A 196 -5.50 7.91 -5.10
N VAL A 197 -6.17 8.79 -4.40
CA VAL A 197 -7.47 8.51 -3.79
C VAL A 197 -8.46 9.63 -4.05
N LEU A 198 -9.64 9.24 -4.50
CA LEU A 198 -10.79 10.12 -4.54
C LEU A 198 -11.37 10.23 -3.12
N LYS A 199 -11.45 11.44 -2.59
CA LYS A 199 -12.22 11.72 -1.37
C LYS A 199 -13.65 12.05 -1.74
N LEU A 200 -14.58 11.35 -1.12
CA LEU A 200 -15.98 11.36 -1.43
C LEU A 200 -16.78 11.77 -0.21
N SER A 201 -17.90 12.48 -0.42
CA SER A 201 -18.90 12.72 0.60
C SER A 201 -20.25 12.15 0.20
N GLY A 202 -21.12 11.87 1.18
CA GLY A 202 -22.45 11.28 0.98
C GLY A 202 -22.46 9.74 0.97
N ILE A 203 -21.32 9.08 0.73
CA ILE A 203 -21.21 7.62 0.73
C ILE A 203 -20.74 7.16 2.12
N SER A 204 -21.53 6.37 2.81
CA SER A 204 -21.27 5.97 4.20
C SER A 204 -21.36 4.48 4.49
N LYS A 205 -22.01 3.71 3.62
CA LYS A 205 -22.34 2.29 3.85
C LYS A 205 -21.73 1.34 2.84
N SER A 206 -20.99 1.84 1.84
CA SER A 206 -20.27 0.99 0.90
C SER A 206 -19.09 0.32 1.56
N GLY A 207 -18.80 -0.92 1.17
CA GLY A 207 -17.66 -1.68 1.63
C GLY A 207 -16.47 -1.61 0.68
N GLN A 208 -15.40 -2.33 1.03
CA GLN A 208 -14.23 -2.48 0.16
C GLN A 208 -14.56 -3.24 -1.12
N GLY A 209 -13.97 -2.82 -2.24
CA GLY A 209 -14.16 -3.46 -3.54
C GLY A 209 -15.42 -3.04 -4.28
N PHE A 210 -16.25 -2.14 -3.71
CA PHE A 210 -17.48 -1.67 -4.35
C PHE A 210 -17.17 -0.71 -5.50
N PRO A 211 -17.92 -0.78 -6.63
CA PRO A 211 -17.71 0.13 -7.74
C PRO A 211 -18.12 1.55 -7.39
N LEU A 212 -17.37 2.51 -7.90
CA LEU A 212 -17.73 3.93 -7.93
C LEU A 212 -18.18 4.30 -9.34
N LEU A 213 -19.35 4.88 -9.46
CA LEU A 213 -20.03 5.19 -10.72
C LEU A 213 -20.20 6.69 -10.89
N GLN A 214 -19.97 7.17 -12.11
CA GLN A 214 -20.28 8.52 -12.56
C GLN A 214 -20.77 8.43 -14.00
N ASP A 215 -21.88 9.07 -14.34
CA ASP A 215 -22.48 9.04 -15.69
C ASP A 215 -22.66 7.61 -16.26
N ASN A 216 -23.07 6.64 -15.41
CA ASN A 216 -23.20 5.22 -15.69
C ASN A 216 -21.88 4.47 -16.04
N GLU A 217 -20.73 5.13 -15.93
CA GLU A 217 -19.40 4.51 -16.12
C GLU A 217 -18.76 4.21 -14.76
N THR A 218 -17.94 3.17 -14.70
CA THR A 218 -17.13 2.89 -13.50
C THR A 218 -15.91 3.79 -13.49
N VAL A 219 -15.83 4.69 -12.50
CA VAL A 219 -14.75 5.66 -12.35
C VAL A 219 -13.78 5.33 -11.22
N GLY A 220 -13.99 4.23 -10.54
CA GLY A 220 -13.11 3.78 -9.45
C GLY A 220 -13.69 2.64 -8.62
N MET A 221 -13.00 2.32 -7.54
CA MET A 221 -13.37 1.26 -6.59
C MET A 221 -13.20 1.76 -5.15
N ILE A 222 -14.21 1.55 -4.31
CA ILE A 222 -14.21 1.97 -2.90
C ILE A 222 -13.16 1.20 -2.11
N LEU A 223 -12.35 1.93 -1.34
CA LEU A 223 -11.38 1.40 -0.37
C LEU A 223 -11.97 1.31 1.03
N GLU A 224 -12.60 2.39 1.44
CA GLU A 224 -13.21 2.51 2.77
C GLU A 224 -14.36 3.52 2.73
N ALA A 225 -15.37 3.30 3.55
CA ALA A 225 -16.45 4.25 3.74
C ALA A 225 -16.92 4.24 5.20
N GLY A 226 -17.35 5.39 5.69
CA GLY A 226 -17.92 5.54 7.03
C GLY A 226 -18.14 7.00 7.41
N LYS A 227 -19.08 7.25 8.30
CA LYS A 227 -19.42 8.60 8.82
C LYS A 227 -19.72 9.66 7.73
N GLY A 228 -20.29 9.25 6.60
CA GLY A 228 -20.63 10.15 5.50
C GLY A 228 -19.47 10.47 4.54
N GLU A 229 -18.33 9.88 4.74
CA GLU A 229 -17.15 10.03 3.88
C GLU A 229 -16.69 8.67 3.35
N ALA A 230 -16.10 8.67 2.15
CA ALA A 230 -15.49 7.49 1.58
C ALA A 230 -14.19 7.85 0.84
N LYS A 231 -13.38 6.82 0.59
CA LYS A 231 -12.20 6.89 -0.27
C LYS A 231 -12.28 5.82 -1.34
N ALA A 232 -11.90 6.17 -2.56
CA ALA A 232 -11.87 5.24 -3.67
C ALA A 232 -10.54 5.33 -4.43
N ILE A 233 -10.11 4.23 -5.01
CA ILE A 233 -9.04 4.19 -6.02
C ILE A 233 -9.65 4.63 -7.35
N PRO A 234 -9.05 5.58 -8.09
CA PRO A 234 -9.53 5.98 -9.41
C PRO A 234 -9.22 4.90 -10.46
N THR A 235 -10.00 4.92 -11.55
CA THR A 235 -9.89 3.92 -12.64
C THR A 235 -8.51 3.84 -13.23
N GLN A 236 -7.78 4.94 -13.37
CA GLN A 236 -6.42 4.96 -13.94
C GLN A 236 -5.48 3.98 -13.24
N MET A 237 -5.48 3.98 -11.90
CA MET A 237 -4.67 3.03 -11.13
C MET A 237 -5.14 1.58 -11.29
N LEU A 238 -6.46 1.36 -11.45
CA LEU A 238 -7.00 0.02 -11.69
C LEU A 238 -6.56 -0.50 -13.05
N LEU A 239 -6.61 0.34 -14.09
CA LEU A 239 -6.16 0.00 -15.44
C LEU A 239 -4.67 -0.30 -15.49
N GLU A 240 -3.84 0.49 -14.83
CA GLU A 240 -2.40 0.24 -14.75
C GLU A 240 -2.08 -1.10 -14.06
N PHE A 241 -2.74 -1.37 -12.94
CA PHE A 241 -2.63 -2.67 -12.27
C PHE A 241 -3.02 -3.84 -13.19
N LEU A 242 -4.13 -3.73 -13.91
CA LEU A 242 -4.60 -4.77 -14.83
C LEU A 242 -3.65 -4.96 -16.03
N ALA A 243 -3.10 -3.86 -16.56
CA ALA A 243 -2.13 -3.91 -17.66
C ALA A 243 -0.85 -4.63 -17.24
N HIS A 244 -0.32 -4.31 -16.05
CA HIS A 244 0.85 -5.01 -15.51
C HIS A 244 0.56 -6.47 -15.17
N ALA A 245 -0.63 -6.78 -14.66
CA ALA A 245 -1.05 -8.15 -14.40
C ALA A 245 -1.13 -9.01 -15.68
N GLY A 246 -1.54 -8.40 -16.80
CA GLY A 246 -1.62 -9.04 -18.11
C GLY A 246 -0.29 -9.21 -18.83
N SER A 247 0.77 -8.50 -18.42
CA SER A 247 2.07 -8.50 -19.12
C SER A 247 2.95 -9.74 -18.85
N GLY A 248 2.54 -10.65 -17.97
CA GLY A 248 3.33 -11.83 -17.56
C GLY A 248 4.51 -11.53 -16.63
N SER A 249 4.88 -10.27 -16.46
CA SER A 249 5.92 -9.82 -15.50
C SER A 249 5.36 -8.65 -14.69
N TYR A 250 4.66 -8.98 -13.62
CA TYR A 250 4.03 -7.97 -12.78
C TYR A 250 5.06 -7.04 -12.14
N LYS A 251 4.82 -5.74 -12.26
CA LYS A 251 5.51 -4.68 -11.52
C LYS A 251 4.48 -3.86 -10.77
N SER A 252 4.81 -3.47 -9.54
CA SER A 252 3.95 -2.59 -8.75
C SER A 252 3.90 -1.18 -9.35
N LEU A 253 3.10 -0.31 -8.77
CA LEU A 253 2.92 1.07 -9.21
C LEU A 253 4.23 1.87 -9.16
N ALA A 254 4.35 2.88 -10.00
CA ALA A 254 5.47 3.81 -9.98
C ALA A 254 5.62 4.47 -8.60
N HIS A 255 6.85 4.62 -8.13
CA HIS A 255 7.15 5.14 -6.79
C HIS A 255 8.40 6.02 -6.80
N ARG A 256 8.36 7.13 -6.04
CA ARG A 256 9.54 7.94 -5.78
C ARG A 256 10.42 7.35 -4.68
N CYS A 257 11.72 7.56 -4.77
CA CYS A 257 12.68 7.02 -3.78
C CYS A 257 12.97 7.94 -2.59
N PHE A 258 12.39 9.13 -2.48
CA PHE A 258 12.84 10.14 -1.52
C PHE A 258 11.75 10.66 -0.60
N SER A 259 12.13 11.06 0.60
CA SER A 259 11.33 11.92 1.46
C SER A 259 11.77 13.37 1.32
N TRP A 260 10.83 14.30 1.48
CA TRP A 260 11.06 15.72 1.25
C TRP A 260 10.43 16.58 2.33
N SER A 261 10.84 17.83 2.39
CA SER A 261 10.22 18.90 3.16
C SER A 261 10.29 20.23 2.40
N ARG A 262 9.56 21.20 2.90
CA ARG A 262 9.83 22.58 2.51
C ARG A 262 11.23 22.96 2.97
N LEU A 263 11.87 23.89 2.27
CA LEU A 263 13.12 24.47 2.75
C LEU A 263 12.88 25.13 4.11
N PRO A 264 13.61 24.74 5.18
CA PRO A 264 13.17 25.10 6.54
C PRO A 264 13.32 26.57 6.88
N GLN A 265 14.40 27.22 6.42
CA GLN A 265 14.75 28.60 6.82
C GLN A 265 15.56 29.31 5.73
N ARG A 266 15.54 30.66 5.75
CA ARG A 266 16.33 31.46 4.84
C ARG A 266 17.82 31.21 4.97
N SER A 267 18.34 31.06 6.19
CA SER A 267 19.75 30.74 6.43
C SER A 267 20.19 29.42 5.80
N THR A 268 19.27 28.43 5.68
CA THR A 268 19.55 27.18 4.97
C THR A 268 19.66 27.44 3.47
N ALA A 269 18.78 28.26 2.90
CA ALA A 269 18.86 28.66 1.50
C ALA A 269 20.17 29.39 1.19
N ASP A 270 20.55 30.34 2.03
CA ASP A 270 21.77 31.12 1.86
C ASP A 270 23.02 30.24 1.96
N PHE A 271 23.05 29.29 2.92
CA PHE A 271 24.17 28.36 3.09
C PHE A 271 24.35 27.40 1.87
N PHE A 272 23.25 26.89 1.33
CA PHE A 272 23.28 26.01 0.15
C PHE A 272 23.18 26.78 -1.17
N GLN A 273 23.28 28.11 -1.14
CA GLN A 273 23.24 29.01 -2.30
C GLN A 273 21.99 28.81 -3.19
N ILE A 274 20.85 28.57 -2.55
CA ILE A 274 19.56 28.43 -3.22
C ILE A 274 18.91 29.83 -3.35
N PRO A 275 18.60 30.28 -4.57
CA PRO A 275 17.92 31.57 -4.77
C PRO A 275 16.60 31.62 -3.98
N PRO A 276 16.34 32.70 -3.21
CA PRO A 276 15.17 32.78 -2.33
C PRO A 276 13.83 32.68 -3.05
N GLU A 277 13.80 33.15 -4.30
CA GLU A 277 12.58 33.16 -5.13
C GLU A 277 12.37 31.85 -5.90
N LEU A 278 13.34 30.93 -5.89
CA LEU A 278 13.27 29.69 -6.65
C LEU A 278 12.37 28.68 -5.93
N PRO A 279 11.21 28.30 -6.50
CA PRO A 279 10.35 27.31 -5.91
C PRO A 279 10.95 25.90 -6.01
N GLY A 280 10.64 25.06 -5.03
CA GLY A 280 11.13 23.68 -4.99
C GLY A 280 10.98 23.04 -3.62
N ILE A 281 11.51 21.85 -3.48
CA ILE A 281 11.45 21.01 -2.27
C ILE A 281 12.84 20.50 -1.89
N TRP A 282 13.05 20.36 -0.59
CA TRP A 282 14.29 19.83 -0.04
C TRP A 282 14.23 18.31 0.12
N VAL A 283 15.19 17.58 -0.45
CA VAL A 283 15.33 16.13 -0.32
C VAL A 283 15.97 15.79 1.02
N ASN A 284 15.18 15.24 1.95
CA ASN A 284 15.65 14.90 3.29
C ASN A 284 16.38 13.55 3.32
N ARG A 285 15.91 12.60 2.53
CA ARG A 285 16.42 11.23 2.49
C ARG A 285 16.13 10.60 1.14
N VAL A 286 17.04 9.79 0.66
CA VAL A 286 16.88 8.93 -0.53
C VAL A 286 16.85 7.49 -0.06
N LEU A 287 15.90 6.72 -0.57
CA LEU A 287 15.79 5.27 -0.38
C LEU A 287 16.58 4.56 -1.48
N PRO A 288 17.09 3.36 -1.25
CA PRO A 288 17.89 2.64 -2.24
C PRO A 288 17.08 2.00 -3.37
N TYR A 289 15.81 2.33 -3.49
CA TYR A 289 14.87 1.81 -4.49
C TYR A 289 13.83 2.88 -4.86
N GLY A 290 13.21 2.73 -6.02
CA GLY A 290 12.25 3.68 -6.58
C GLY A 290 12.90 4.73 -7.46
N THR A 291 12.09 5.55 -8.09
CA THR A 291 12.51 6.56 -9.07
C THR A 291 13.46 7.58 -8.46
N GLY A 292 14.64 7.73 -9.06
CA GLY A 292 15.67 8.68 -8.65
C GLY A 292 16.67 8.13 -7.64
N SER A 293 16.56 6.85 -7.23
CA SER A 293 17.47 6.23 -6.26
C SER A 293 18.93 6.16 -6.71
N ASP A 294 19.15 6.19 -8.00
CA ASP A 294 20.43 6.13 -8.68
C ASP A 294 21.13 7.49 -8.82
N VAL A 295 20.38 8.59 -8.74
CA VAL A 295 20.90 9.94 -9.07
C VAL A 295 20.69 10.99 -7.99
N LEU A 296 19.64 10.87 -7.14
CA LEU A 296 19.35 11.84 -6.08
C LEU A 296 20.21 11.63 -4.84
N HIS A 297 20.56 12.74 -4.19
CA HIS A 297 21.25 12.77 -2.91
C HIS A 297 20.44 13.48 -1.85
N ARG A 298 20.70 13.14 -0.59
CA ARG A 298 20.21 13.95 0.54
C ARG A 298 20.82 15.36 0.43
N GLY A 299 19.97 16.38 0.55
CA GLY A 299 20.41 17.76 0.45
C GLY A 299 20.21 18.39 -0.93
N ASP A 300 19.71 17.63 -1.91
CA ASP A 300 19.28 18.19 -3.18
C ASP A 300 18.06 19.09 -2.99
N TYR A 301 18.04 20.20 -3.70
CA TYR A 301 16.87 21.06 -3.80
C TYR A 301 16.20 20.87 -5.15
N LEU A 302 15.17 20.06 -5.18
CA LEU A 302 14.47 19.65 -6.41
C LEU A 302 13.47 20.73 -6.82
N THR A 303 13.62 21.24 -8.03
CA THR A 303 12.81 22.36 -8.57
C THR A 303 11.81 21.91 -9.62
N LYS A 304 12.09 20.80 -10.33
CA LYS A 304 11.23 20.32 -11.40
C LYS A 304 11.34 18.80 -11.59
N ILE A 305 10.25 18.15 -11.90
CA ILE A 305 10.15 16.71 -12.21
C ILE A 305 9.55 16.60 -13.61
N GLY A 306 10.33 16.11 -14.60
CA GLY A 306 9.92 16.09 -15.99
C GLY A 306 9.57 17.50 -16.49
N GLU A 307 8.37 17.69 -17.00
CA GLU A 307 7.86 18.99 -17.44
C GLU A 307 7.20 19.82 -16.33
N TRP A 308 7.03 19.26 -15.11
CA TRP A 308 6.26 19.87 -14.01
C TRP A 308 7.13 20.61 -13.01
N PRO A 309 7.08 21.97 -12.97
CA PRO A 309 7.73 22.77 -11.94
C PRO A 309 7.09 22.52 -10.57
N LEU A 310 7.93 22.45 -9.54
CA LEU A 310 7.51 22.26 -8.16
C LEU A 310 7.29 23.59 -7.47
N SER A 311 6.22 23.71 -6.69
CA SER A 311 6.06 24.80 -5.76
C SER A 311 6.76 24.50 -4.41
N HIS A 312 6.95 25.52 -3.56
CA HIS A 312 7.55 25.35 -2.22
C HIS A 312 6.81 24.38 -1.30
N ASP A 313 5.53 24.10 -1.57
CA ASP A 313 4.71 23.15 -0.83
C ASP A 313 4.58 21.78 -1.53
N GLY A 314 5.48 21.49 -2.49
CA GLY A 314 5.53 20.22 -3.20
C GLY A 314 4.35 19.98 -4.13
N LYS A 315 3.72 21.04 -4.61
CA LYS A 315 2.61 20.93 -5.54
C LYS A 315 3.04 21.27 -6.97
N ILE A 316 2.32 20.69 -7.91
CA ILE A 316 2.41 20.92 -9.34
C ILE A 316 1.06 21.40 -9.88
N LYS A 317 1.03 21.87 -11.10
CA LYS A 317 -0.23 22.10 -11.84
C LYS A 317 -0.55 20.84 -12.64
N HIS A 318 -1.32 19.94 -12.03
CA HIS A 318 -1.77 18.72 -12.71
C HIS A 318 -2.78 19.06 -13.81
N PRO A 319 -2.73 18.42 -15.00
CA PRO A 319 -3.61 18.76 -16.13
C PRO A 319 -5.11 18.67 -15.80
N GLU A 320 -5.51 17.66 -15.05
CA GLU A 320 -6.93 17.37 -14.74
C GLU A 320 -7.34 17.83 -13.34
N TRP A 321 -6.43 17.74 -12.35
CA TRP A 321 -6.73 17.96 -10.94
C TRP A 321 -6.22 19.28 -10.40
N GLY A 322 -5.73 20.18 -11.28
CA GLY A 322 -5.24 21.49 -10.90
C GLY A 322 -4.06 21.42 -9.93
N ARG A 323 -4.06 22.23 -8.85
CA ARG A 323 -2.94 22.29 -7.92
C ARG A 323 -2.92 21.09 -6.96
N SER A 324 -2.10 20.09 -7.28
CA SER A 324 -2.01 18.80 -6.58
C SER A 324 -0.59 18.49 -6.12
N LEU A 325 -0.43 17.58 -5.14
CA LEU A 325 0.89 17.09 -4.74
C LEU A 325 1.58 16.38 -5.92
N PHE A 326 2.89 16.61 -6.07
CA PHE A 326 3.67 16.02 -7.16
C PHE A 326 3.69 14.47 -7.13
N ASP A 327 3.42 13.86 -5.99
CA ASP A 327 3.27 12.39 -5.89
C ASP A 327 2.23 11.85 -6.87
N LEU A 328 1.23 12.67 -7.24
CA LEU A 328 0.21 12.29 -8.21
C LEU A 328 0.77 12.04 -9.63
N LEU A 329 1.94 12.63 -9.96
CA LEU A 329 2.63 12.32 -11.21
C LEU A 329 2.94 10.83 -11.35
N PHE A 330 3.46 10.23 -10.29
CA PHE A 330 3.83 8.81 -10.24
C PHE A 330 2.61 7.87 -10.19
N LEU A 331 1.45 8.39 -9.86
CA LEU A 331 0.23 7.61 -9.64
C LEU A 331 -0.79 7.74 -10.78
N ASP A 332 -0.60 8.70 -11.68
CA ASP A 332 -1.56 9.00 -12.77
C ASP A 332 -0.89 9.22 -14.12
N LEU A 333 0.27 9.88 -14.18
CA LEU A 333 0.86 10.35 -15.45
C LEU A 333 2.12 9.61 -15.88
N LEU A 334 2.99 9.22 -14.94
CA LEU A 334 4.26 8.57 -15.21
C LEU A 334 4.12 7.05 -15.14
N LYS A 335 4.65 6.34 -16.14
CA LYS A 335 4.63 4.87 -16.18
C LYS A 335 5.99 4.28 -15.82
N VAL A 336 6.00 3.12 -15.22
CA VAL A 336 7.24 2.38 -14.94
C VAL A 336 8.00 2.11 -16.23
N GLY A 337 9.26 2.58 -16.27
CA GLY A 337 10.15 2.50 -17.45
C GLY A 337 10.32 3.80 -18.20
N ASP A 338 9.46 4.81 -17.99
CA ASP A 338 9.59 6.13 -18.63
C ASP A 338 10.92 6.77 -18.25
N SER A 339 11.52 7.51 -19.20
CA SER A 339 12.66 8.39 -18.93
C SER A 339 12.18 9.65 -18.25
N LEU A 340 12.88 10.12 -17.23
CA LEU A 340 12.48 11.25 -16.40
C LEU A 340 13.67 12.15 -16.08
N ASP A 341 13.56 13.43 -16.42
CA ASP A 341 14.54 14.45 -16.06
C ASP A 341 14.16 15.09 -14.71
N LEU A 342 15.16 15.31 -13.87
CA LEU A 342 15.05 15.96 -12.57
C LEU A 342 15.92 17.21 -12.57
N GLU A 343 15.31 18.41 -12.48
CA GLU A 343 16.04 19.66 -12.32
C GLU A 343 16.18 20.01 -10.83
N LEU A 344 17.40 20.28 -10.40
CA LEU A 344 17.69 20.53 -8.99
C LEU A 344 18.91 21.44 -8.80
N ILE A 345 19.07 21.92 -7.56
CA ILE A 345 20.30 22.56 -7.09
C ILE A 345 21.01 21.61 -6.14
N ARG A 346 22.28 21.32 -6.42
CA ARG A 346 23.20 20.56 -5.57
C ARG A 346 24.45 21.40 -5.33
N GLU A 347 24.77 21.70 -4.07
CA GLU A 347 25.94 22.49 -3.68
C GLU A 347 26.03 23.82 -4.44
N GLY A 348 24.90 24.54 -4.55
CA GLY A 348 24.81 25.83 -5.23
C GLY A 348 24.81 25.79 -6.76
N LYS A 349 24.89 24.60 -7.37
CA LYS A 349 24.90 24.44 -8.84
C LYS A 349 23.58 23.89 -9.35
N ALA A 350 23.03 24.51 -10.37
CA ALA A 350 21.88 23.98 -11.10
C ALA A 350 22.33 22.80 -11.98
N ILE A 351 21.69 21.66 -11.82
CA ILE A 351 21.96 20.43 -12.58
C ILE A 351 20.67 19.79 -13.04
N VAL A 352 20.76 19.05 -14.14
CA VAL A 352 19.68 18.20 -14.65
C VAL A 352 20.18 16.76 -14.60
N LEU A 353 19.43 15.89 -13.96
CA LEU A 353 19.74 14.48 -13.84
C LEU A 353 18.68 13.67 -14.56
N GLN A 354 19.10 12.65 -15.29
CA GLN A 354 18.19 11.73 -15.94
C GLN A 354 18.11 10.42 -15.16
N THR A 355 16.90 9.95 -14.94
CA THR A 355 16.59 8.67 -14.31
C THR A 355 15.46 7.94 -15.04
N ARG A 356 15.13 6.73 -14.60
CA ARG A 356 13.96 5.99 -15.09
C ARG A 356 12.91 5.87 -13.99
N VAL A 357 11.64 6.00 -14.36
CA VAL A 357 10.53 5.73 -13.46
C VAL A 357 10.57 4.27 -13.05
N SER A 358 10.64 4.03 -11.74
CA SER A 358 10.77 2.70 -11.15
C SER A 358 9.56 2.35 -10.30
N ALA A 359 9.24 1.05 -10.25
CA ALA A 359 8.16 0.53 -9.42
C ALA A 359 8.50 0.60 -7.92
N TYR A 360 7.47 0.48 -7.11
CA TYR A 360 7.62 0.27 -5.68
C TYR A 360 8.24 -1.12 -5.41
N GLU A 361 9.33 -1.15 -4.66
CA GLU A 361 10.01 -2.38 -4.25
C GLU A 361 10.09 -2.44 -2.72
N GLU A 362 9.48 -3.47 -2.13
CA GLU A 362 9.47 -3.67 -0.69
C GLU A 362 10.69 -4.46 -0.19
N ASP A 363 11.17 -5.41 -0.98
CA ASP A 363 12.21 -6.35 -0.55
C ASP A 363 13.60 -5.73 -0.38
N GLY A 364 13.87 -4.58 -0.97
CA GLY A 364 15.09 -3.79 -0.76
C GLY A 364 15.21 -3.10 0.60
N ARG A 365 14.18 -3.12 1.44
CA ARG A 365 14.19 -2.46 2.76
C ARG A 365 14.90 -3.29 3.82
N THR A 366 15.71 -2.65 4.65
CA THR A 366 16.32 -3.26 5.85
C THR A 366 15.25 -3.73 6.86
N VAL A 367 14.16 -2.99 6.99
CA VAL A 367 12.98 -3.36 7.76
C VAL A 367 11.80 -3.47 6.81
N PRO A 368 11.40 -4.69 6.43
CA PRO A 368 10.23 -4.90 5.58
C PRO A 368 8.97 -4.30 6.20
N LEU A 369 8.10 -3.79 5.34
CA LEU A 369 6.79 -3.33 5.75
C LEU A 369 5.87 -4.51 6.07
N LYS A 370 4.58 -4.42 5.79
CA LYS A 370 3.65 -5.48 6.17
C LYS A 370 3.76 -6.67 5.20
N ARG A 371 4.25 -7.80 5.69
CA ARG A 371 4.20 -9.09 4.99
C ARG A 371 2.82 -9.72 5.21
N VAL A 372 2.12 -9.96 4.13
CA VAL A 372 0.76 -10.52 4.13
C VAL A 372 0.80 -11.92 3.52
N GLY A 373 0.08 -12.86 4.12
CA GLY A 373 0.02 -14.24 3.63
C GLY A 373 1.27 -15.09 3.88
N HIS A 374 2.32 -14.50 4.47
CA HIS A 374 3.57 -15.20 4.77
C HIS A 374 3.73 -15.41 6.27
N PRO A 375 4.15 -16.62 6.72
CA PRO A 375 4.47 -16.86 8.12
C PRO A 375 5.62 -15.98 8.57
N PRO A 376 5.65 -15.57 9.86
CA PRO A 376 6.81 -14.92 10.43
C PRO A 376 8.05 -15.81 10.31
N ARG A 377 9.19 -15.21 9.94
CA ARG A 377 10.48 -15.90 9.95
C ARG A 377 11.06 -15.88 11.34
N TYR A 378 11.59 -16.99 11.81
CA TYR A 378 12.19 -17.09 13.14
C TYR A 378 13.20 -18.23 13.26
N VAL A 379 14.04 -18.12 14.28
CA VAL A 379 14.97 -19.15 14.77
C VAL A 379 14.88 -19.19 16.30
N ILE A 380 14.90 -20.37 16.87
CA ILE A 380 14.96 -20.57 18.33
C ILE A 380 16.21 -21.37 18.68
N GLN A 381 17.08 -20.77 19.52
CA GLN A 381 18.29 -21.41 20.03
C GLN A 381 18.41 -21.12 21.54
N GLY A 382 18.45 -22.18 22.36
CA GLY A 382 18.52 -22.06 23.81
C GLY A 382 17.38 -21.27 24.44
N GLY A 383 16.21 -21.25 23.80
CA GLY A 383 15.04 -20.47 24.21
C GLY A 383 15.00 -19.04 23.70
N PHE A 384 16.08 -18.53 23.12
CA PHE A 384 16.08 -17.22 22.51
C PHE A 384 15.33 -17.27 21.17
N LEU A 385 14.24 -16.49 21.05
CA LEU A 385 13.48 -16.36 19.83
C LEU A 385 14.04 -15.20 19.00
N PHE A 386 14.72 -15.54 17.92
CA PHE A 386 15.25 -14.58 16.93
C PHE A 386 14.22 -14.36 15.85
N GLN A 387 13.95 -13.11 15.50
CA GLN A 387 13.09 -12.71 14.37
C GLN A 387 13.70 -11.54 13.61
N GLU A 388 13.28 -11.36 12.36
CA GLU A 388 13.54 -10.13 11.62
C GLU A 388 12.59 -9.03 12.07
N LEU A 389 13.11 -7.83 12.28
CA LEU A 389 12.28 -6.64 12.54
C LEU A 389 11.45 -6.32 11.29
N THR A 390 10.15 -6.25 11.45
CA THR A 390 9.20 -5.92 10.38
C THR A 390 8.14 -4.95 10.90
N LEU A 391 7.39 -4.32 9.99
CA LEU A 391 6.22 -3.54 10.39
C LEU A 391 5.13 -4.40 11.04
N ASN A 392 5.00 -5.67 10.64
CA ASN A 392 4.08 -6.61 11.31
C ASN A 392 4.43 -6.73 12.80
N TYR A 393 5.71 -6.94 13.10
CA TYR A 393 6.19 -7.03 14.49
C TYR A 393 5.90 -5.73 15.26
N LEU A 394 6.26 -4.57 14.69
CA LEU A 394 5.98 -3.27 15.29
C LEU A 394 4.48 -3.03 15.50
N SER A 395 3.63 -3.55 14.63
CA SER A 395 2.17 -3.43 14.74
C SER A 395 1.56 -4.19 15.94
N MET A 396 2.34 -5.07 16.61
CA MET A 396 1.90 -5.78 17.80
C MET A 396 1.62 -4.84 18.99
N TRP A 397 2.19 -3.63 18.97
CA TRP A 397 1.85 -2.57 19.96
C TRP A 397 0.52 -1.89 19.67
N GLY A 398 -0.29 -2.40 18.71
CA GLY A 398 -1.64 -1.93 18.39
C GLY A 398 -1.68 -0.78 17.37
N ALA A 399 -2.86 -0.19 17.19
CA ALA A 399 -3.07 0.88 16.19
C ALA A 399 -2.15 2.10 16.40
N ASN A 400 -1.77 2.36 17.64
CA ASN A 400 -0.87 3.46 18.02
C ASN A 400 0.60 3.00 18.19
N TRP A 401 1.03 1.97 17.49
CA TRP A 401 2.39 1.43 17.60
C TRP A 401 3.49 2.48 17.41
N ARG A 402 3.26 3.51 16.58
CA ARG A 402 4.24 4.60 16.37
C ARG A 402 4.61 5.37 17.65
N SER A 403 3.73 5.40 18.64
CA SER A 403 3.99 6.00 19.96
C SER A 403 4.32 4.98 21.05
N ARG A 404 3.93 3.71 20.89
CA ARG A 404 4.04 2.67 21.92
C ARG A 404 5.22 1.72 21.73
N ALA A 405 5.57 1.40 20.47
CA ALA A 405 6.69 0.51 20.19
C ALA A 405 8.02 1.15 20.65
N PRO A 406 9.02 0.36 21.04
CA PRO A 406 10.32 0.87 21.45
C PRO A 406 10.92 1.82 20.41
N VAL A 407 11.33 3.02 20.84
CA VAL A 407 11.87 4.08 19.95
C VAL A 407 13.01 3.54 19.09
N ARG A 408 13.89 2.76 19.70
CA ARG A 408 15.04 2.12 19.04
C ARG A 408 14.62 1.29 17.82
N LEU A 409 13.57 0.47 17.93
CA LEU A 409 13.09 -0.34 16.81
C LEU A 409 12.45 0.52 15.72
N ARG A 410 11.70 1.56 16.12
CA ARG A 410 11.08 2.50 15.17
C ARG A 410 12.09 3.27 14.34
N LEU A 411 13.22 3.65 14.94
CA LEU A 411 14.29 4.36 14.23
C LEU A 411 14.84 3.56 13.04
N PHE A 412 14.95 2.24 13.14
CA PHE A 412 15.36 1.39 12.01
C PHE A 412 14.35 1.42 10.87
N LEU A 413 13.05 1.38 11.18
CA LEU A 413 12.01 1.48 10.17
C LEU A 413 12.01 2.86 9.49
N GLU A 414 12.05 3.94 10.29
CA GLU A 414 11.91 5.32 9.79
C GLU A 414 13.15 5.80 9.04
N GLN A 415 14.32 5.35 9.44
CA GLN A 415 15.57 5.83 8.85
C GLN A 415 16.17 4.89 7.81
N ASN A 416 15.62 3.68 7.65
CA ASN A 416 16.19 2.59 6.83
C ASN A 416 17.71 2.44 7.07
N LYS A 417 18.15 2.61 8.32
CA LYS A 417 19.57 2.69 8.66
C LYS A 417 20.19 1.32 8.80
N THR A 418 20.94 0.90 7.81
CA THR A 418 22.04 -0.06 7.95
C THR A 418 23.22 0.54 8.74
N VAL A 419 23.33 1.87 8.77
CA VAL A 419 24.48 2.64 9.30
C VAL A 419 24.76 2.42 10.80
N LEU A 420 23.73 2.13 11.62
CA LEU A 420 23.95 1.80 13.03
C LEU A 420 24.56 0.41 13.25
N MET A 421 24.65 -0.39 12.19
CA MET A 421 25.20 -1.74 12.22
C MET A 421 26.61 -1.82 11.62
N ASP A 422 27.19 -0.71 11.13
CA ASP A 422 28.49 -0.70 10.47
C ASP A 422 29.55 -0.08 11.39
N ASP A 423 30.56 -0.86 11.73
CA ASP A 423 31.73 -0.41 12.49
C ASP A 423 32.63 0.57 11.68
N ASN A 424 32.40 0.68 10.35
CA ASN A 424 33.12 1.57 9.44
C ASN A 424 32.17 2.62 8.82
N TYR A 425 31.84 3.64 9.60
CA TYR A 425 31.00 4.77 9.19
C TYR A 425 31.47 5.54 7.93
N LYS A 426 32.71 5.34 7.50
CA LYS A 426 33.34 6.13 6.42
C LYS A 426 33.06 5.66 4.99
N ASN A 427 32.51 4.45 4.78
CA ASN A 427 32.41 3.85 3.44
C ASN A 427 31.01 3.66 2.86
N VAL A 428 29.96 4.15 3.49
CA VAL A 428 28.57 3.84 3.04
C VAL A 428 28.00 4.82 2.00
N GLN A 429 28.76 5.84 1.62
CA GLN A 429 28.30 6.78 0.56
C GLN A 429 28.59 6.31 -0.87
N GLY A 430 29.25 5.17 -1.09
CA GLY A 430 29.73 4.74 -2.41
C GLY A 430 29.29 3.36 -2.91
N GLU A 431 28.70 2.52 -2.09
CA GLU A 431 28.20 1.23 -2.58
C GLU A 431 26.74 1.37 -3.02
N SER A 432 26.52 1.46 -4.33
CA SER A 432 25.23 1.22 -4.96
C SER A 432 24.64 -0.06 -4.39
N ALA A 433 23.47 0.02 -3.78
CA ALA A 433 22.72 -1.17 -3.38
C ALA A 433 22.61 -2.08 -4.60
N SER A 434 23.26 -3.24 -4.55
CA SER A 434 23.15 -4.21 -5.64
C SER A 434 21.69 -4.53 -5.84
N GLN A 435 21.23 -4.51 -7.07
CA GLN A 435 19.83 -4.75 -7.49
C GLN A 435 19.32 -6.17 -7.15
N ASN A 436 20.05 -6.92 -6.33
CA ASN A 436 19.68 -8.26 -5.91
C ASN A 436 18.87 -8.17 -4.60
N THR A 437 17.55 -8.20 -4.71
CA THR A 437 16.58 -8.08 -3.59
C THR A 437 16.79 -9.13 -2.49
N GLU A 438 17.38 -10.29 -2.81
CA GLU A 438 17.73 -11.31 -1.81
C GLU A 438 18.94 -10.90 -0.93
N SER A 439 19.69 -9.88 -1.30
CA SER A 439 20.93 -9.48 -0.62
C SER A 439 20.79 -8.39 0.45
N ALA A 440 19.66 -7.71 0.56
CA ALA A 440 19.47 -6.62 1.53
C ALA A 440 19.62 -7.12 2.99
N PRO A 441 20.45 -6.47 3.82
CA PRO A 441 20.59 -6.83 5.22
C PRO A 441 19.30 -6.55 6.00
N ARG A 442 18.98 -7.42 6.95
CA ARG A 442 17.83 -7.31 7.84
C ARG A 442 18.28 -6.94 9.24
N VAL A 443 17.36 -6.42 10.06
CA VAL A 443 17.58 -6.22 11.48
C VAL A 443 17.09 -7.46 12.20
N VAL A 444 17.99 -8.24 12.77
CA VAL A 444 17.64 -9.41 13.58
C VAL A 444 17.61 -9.02 15.05
N LEU A 445 16.56 -9.44 15.75
CA LEU A 445 16.40 -9.17 17.18
C LEU A 445 15.96 -10.42 17.95
N VAL A 446 16.35 -10.49 19.22
CA VAL A 446 15.72 -11.39 20.17
C VAL A 446 14.41 -10.74 20.62
N THR A 447 13.29 -11.35 20.25
CA THR A 447 11.96 -10.82 20.58
C THR A 447 11.53 -11.19 21.99
N GLN A 448 11.89 -12.40 22.42
CA GLN A 448 11.65 -12.92 23.78
C GLN A 448 12.57 -14.10 24.08
N VAL A 449 12.63 -14.49 25.33
CA VAL A 449 13.33 -15.70 25.80
C VAL A 449 12.30 -16.66 26.40
N ILE A 450 12.19 -17.85 25.80
CA ILE A 450 11.37 -18.95 26.28
C ILE A 450 12.12 -19.61 27.45
N PRO A 451 11.54 -19.72 28.65
CA PRO A 451 12.25 -20.21 29.82
C PRO A 451 12.73 -21.65 29.66
N ASP A 452 14.00 -21.89 30.00
CA ASP A 452 14.64 -23.21 30.11
C ASP A 452 15.83 -23.11 31.07
N GLU A 453 16.33 -24.23 31.53
CA GLU A 453 17.48 -24.29 32.45
C GLU A 453 18.72 -23.61 31.88
N ILE A 454 18.94 -23.68 30.56
CA ILE A 454 20.12 -23.15 29.90
C ILE A 454 20.16 -21.61 29.89
N ASN A 455 19.00 -20.96 30.05
CA ASN A 455 18.88 -19.50 29.91
C ASN A 455 18.44 -18.81 31.22
N ILE A 456 18.66 -19.44 32.37
CA ILE A 456 18.32 -18.85 33.67
C ILE A 456 18.94 -17.46 33.82
N GLY A 457 18.12 -16.48 34.22
CA GLY A 457 18.50 -15.07 34.37
C GLY A 457 18.40 -14.21 33.14
N TYR A 458 18.01 -14.76 31.98
CA TYR A 458 17.80 -14.02 30.74
C TYR A 458 16.35 -13.83 30.32
N GLN A 459 15.37 -14.35 31.08
CA GLN A 459 13.95 -14.40 30.70
C GLN A 459 13.30 -13.03 30.45
N LYS A 460 13.86 -11.96 31.04
CA LYS A 460 13.36 -10.58 30.87
C LYS A 460 13.90 -9.91 29.59
N LEU A 461 14.90 -10.53 28.93
CA LEU A 461 15.47 -9.96 27.71
C LEU A 461 14.44 -10.00 26.58
N SER A 462 14.15 -8.84 26.01
CA SER A 462 13.26 -8.71 24.86
C SER A 462 13.65 -7.54 23.98
N ASN A 463 13.25 -7.58 22.73
CA ASN A 463 13.47 -6.49 21.76
C ASN A 463 14.95 -6.07 21.63
N ALA A 464 15.88 -7.00 21.85
CA ALA A 464 17.32 -6.76 21.80
C ALA A 464 17.86 -7.05 20.40
N ILE A 465 18.41 -6.03 19.73
CA ILE A 465 18.94 -6.15 18.39
C ILE A 465 20.30 -6.85 18.44
N VAL A 466 20.42 -7.94 17.67
CA VAL A 466 21.61 -8.78 17.61
C VAL A 466 22.62 -8.16 16.65
N LEU A 467 23.87 -8.00 17.10
CA LEU A 467 24.98 -7.56 16.26
C LEU A 467 25.84 -8.72 15.80
N ARG A 468 26.26 -9.56 16.76
CA ARG A 468 27.17 -10.68 16.50
C ARG A 468 26.74 -11.91 17.32
N ILE A 469 27.04 -13.07 16.81
CA ILE A 469 26.99 -14.33 17.57
C ILE A 469 28.34 -15.04 17.29
N ASN A 470 29.05 -15.42 18.34
CA ASN A 470 30.38 -16.05 18.25
C ASN A 470 31.34 -15.26 17.32
N GLY A 471 31.40 -13.93 17.49
CA GLY A 471 32.19 -13.04 16.64
C GLY A 471 31.62 -12.79 15.23
N GLN A 472 30.79 -13.69 14.70
CA GLN A 472 30.18 -13.59 13.39
C GLN A 472 29.09 -12.51 13.38
N ARG A 473 29.13 -11.61 12.40
CA ARG A 473 28.12 -10.56 12.20
C ARG A 473 26.79 -11.15 11.72
N ILE A 474 25.69 -10.73 12.33
CA ILE A 474 24.34 -11.19 12.00
C ILE A 474 23.63 -10.13 11.14
N ARG A 475 23.30 -10.51 9.92
CA ARG A 475 22.57 -9.68 8.95
C ARG A 475 21.22 -10.30 8.54
N ARG A 476 21.01 -11.59 8.79
CA ARG A 476 19.80 -12.37 8.45
C ARG A 476 19.61 -13.49 9.46
N LEU A 477 18.40 -14.06 9.49
CA LEU A 477 18.12 -15.21 10.37
C LEU A 477 18.98 -16.43 10.05
N LYS A 478 19.36 -16.64 8.78
CA LYS A 478 20.26 -17.73 8.38
C LYS A 478 21.62 -17.64 9.07
N ASP A 479 22.15 -16.43 9.24
CA ASP A 479 23.43 -16.19 9.91
C ASP A 479 23.38 -16.61 11.38
N VAL A 480 22.18 -16.56 12.02
CA VAL A 480 22.01 -17.03 13.40
C VAL A 480 22.27 -18.52 13.50
N ASP A 481 21.63 -19.32 12.63
CA ASP A 481 21.85 -20.78 12.64
C ASP A 481 23.31 -21.14 12.31
N GLU A 482 23.90 -20.49 11.31
CA GLU A 482 25.30 -20.70 10.92
C GLU A 482 26.26 -20.37 12.08
N ALA A 483 26.00 -19.29 12.82
CA ALA A 483 26.83 -18.90 13.95
C ALA A 483 26.71 -19.87 15.15
N PHE A 484 25.52 -20.41 15.39
CA PHE A 484 25.33 -21.44 16.44
C PHE A 484 25.94 -22.81 16.05
N LEU A 485 26.18 -23.09 14.78
CA LEU A 485 26.91 -24.29 14.36
C LEU A 485 28.42 -24.18 14.56
N ASN A 486 28.96 -22.94 14.67
CA ASN A 486 30.38 -22.67 14.74
C ASN A 486 30.75 -21.92 16.04
N PRO A 487 30.71 -22.56 17.21
CA PRO A 487 31.14 -21.93 18.46
C PRO A 487 32.68 -21.74 18.48
N GLU A 488 33.12 -20.60 18.98
CA GLU A 488 34.56 -20.32 19.14
C GLU A 488 35.15 -20.98 20.38
N THR A 489 34.30 -21.28 21.37
CA THR A 489 34.69 -21.83 22.66
C THR A 489 33.65 -22.85 23.15
N GLU A 490 33.71 -23.26 24.41
CA GLU A 490 32.64 -24.04 25.07
C GLU A 490 31.34 -23.24 25.31
N PHE A 491 31.34 -21.97 24.92
CA PHE A 491 30.19 -21.07 25.08
C PHE A 491 29.84 -20.39 23.76
N HIS A 492 28.56 -20.18 23.55
CA HIS A 492 28.04 -19.22 22.58
C HIS A 492 27.95 -17.84 23.21
N ARG A 493 28.42 -16.84 22.50
CA ARG A 493 28.31 -15.43 22.87
C ARG A 493 27.42 -14.70 21.88
N ILE A 494 26.37 -14.04 22.41
CA ILE A 494 25.45 -13.21 21.62
C ILE A 494 25.64 -11.77 22.04
N ASP A 495 26.11 -10.92 21.12
CA ASP A 495 26.35 -9.50 21.36
C ASP A 495 25.23 -8.66 20.77
N PHE A 496 24.74 -7.68 21.53
CA PHE A 496 23.61 -6.82 21.19
C PHE A 496 24.05 -5.38 20.90
N LEU A 497 23.20 -4.67 20.16
CA LEU A 497 23.37 -3.23 19.93
C LEU A 497 23.35 -2.48 21.29
N PRO A 498 24.29 -1.53 21.54
CA PRO A 498 24.30 -0.70 22.75
C PRO A 498 22.93 -0.05 23.02
N GLY A 499 22.55 0.04 24.30
CA GLY A 499 21.23 0.48 24.74
C GLY A 499 20.21 -0.66 24.90
N SER A 500 20.61 -1.91 24.74
CA SER A 500 19.89 -3.09 25.25
C SER A 500 20.12 -3.23 26.76
N ASP A 501 19.21 -3.91 27.47
CA ASP A 501 19.34 -4.17 28.92
C ASP A 501 20.60 -4.95 29.26
N ARG A 502 21.14 -5.68 28.28
CA ARG A 502 22.41 -6.40 28.36
C ARG A 502 23.22 -6.18 27.09
N LEU A 503 24.53 -6.08 27.22
CA LEU A 503 25.44 -6.00 26.07
C LEU A 503 25.71 -7.36 25.44
N SER A 504 25.74 -8.42 26.26
CA SER A 504 26.00 -9.79 25.79
C SER A 504 25.22 -10.82 26.62
N VAL A 505 24.98 -11.96 26.00
CA VAL A 505 24.47 -13.20 26.61
C VAL A 505 25.47 -14.31 26.34
N ILE A 506 25.72 -15.14 27.35
CA ILE A 506 26.60 -16.30 27.25
C ILE A 506 25.78 -17.57 27.51
N LEU A 507 25.84 -18.52 26.60
CA LEU A 507 25.16 -19.82 26.72
C LEU A 507 26.17 -20.96 26.57
N PRO A 508 26.11 -22.03 27.38
CA PRO A 508 26.97 -23.18 27.17
C PRO A 508 26.61 -23.90 25.87
N VAL A 509 27.61 -24.37 25.13
CA VAL A 509 27.41 -25.25 23.95
C VAL A 509 26.84 -26.59 24.40
N ALA A 510 27.38 -27.10 25.52
CA ALA A 510 26.89 -28.33 26.15
C ALA A 510 25.43 -28.17 26.59
N GLY A 511 24.57 -29.09 26.18
CA GLY A 511 23.15 -29.09 26.56
C GLY A 511 22.23 -28.22 25.66
N LEU A 512 22.76 -27.43 24.73
CA LEU A 512 21.96 -26.57 23.87
C LEU A 512 20.93 -27.39 23.02
N LYS A 513 21.37 -28.49 22.44
CA LYS A 513 20.50 -29.37 21.64
C LYS A 513 19.39 -29.99 22.47
N GLN A 514 19.68 -30.43 23.71
CA GLN A 514 18.69 -30.97 24.64
C GLN A 514 17.70 -29.89 25.08
N SER A 515 18.19 -28.69 25.40
CA SER A 515 17.35 -27.52 25.70
C SER A 515 16.40 -27.20 24.54
N ASN A 516 16.90 -27.10 23.31
CA ASN A 516 16.08 -26.87 22.13
C ASN A 516 14.96 -27.92 21.98
N GLN A 517 15.26 -29.20 22.27
CA GLN A 517 14.25 -30.26 22.21
C GLN A 517 13.22 -30.16 23.34
N ARG A 518 13.65 -29.83 24.58
CA ARG A 518 12.71 -29.59 25.70
C ARG A 518 11.77 -28.44 25.39
N ILE A 519 12.31 -27.30 24.93
CA ILE A 519 11.54 -26.12 24.56
C ILE A 519 10.52 -26.45 23.46
N LYS A 520 10.97 -27.13 22.40
CA LYS A 520 10.10 -27.57 21.31
C LYS A 520 8.90 -28.38 21.83
N ASN A 521 9.16 -29.34 22.71
CA ASN A 521 8.14 -30.24 23.23
C ASN A 521 7.20 -29.54 24.24
N ASN A 522 7.78 -28.82 25.23
CA ASN A 522 7.02 -28.18 26.29
C ASN A 522 6.10 -27.07 25.79
N PHE A 523 6.54 -26.32 24.80
CA PHE A 523 5.79 -25.20 24.20
C PHE A 523 5.07 -25.59 22.91
N ARG A 524 5.09 -26.89 22.50
CA ARG A 524 4.44 -27.42 21.29
C ARG A 524 4.82 -26.66 20.02
N ILE A 525 6.09 -26.27 19.93
CA ILE A 525 6.60 -25.53 18.77
C ILE A 525 6.81 -26.51 17.61
N PRO A 526 6.17 -26.32 16.43
CA PRO A 526 6.23 -27.31 15.35
C PRO A 526 7.64 -27.40 14.74
N LYS A 527 8.33 -26.28 14.63
CA LYS A 527 9.69 -26.17 14.09
C LYS A 527 10.47 -25.13 14.88
N LEU A 528 11.77 -25.37 15.10
CA LEU A 528 12.64 -24.39 15.78
C LEU A 528 13.13 -23.29 14.83
N GLN A 529 12.94 -23.45 13.53
CA GLN A 529 13.32 -22.48 12.51
C GLN A 529 12.30 -22.42 11.37
N SER A 530 12.09 -21.22 10.82
CA SER A 530 11.22 -20.94 9.68
C SER A 530 11.71 -19.67 8.99
N TYR A 531 12.39 -19.79 7.82
CA TYR A 531 12.85 -18.66 7.01
C TYR A 531 13.03 -19.02 5.54
#